data_abc98f1bce09fd3efbcc45f9b87c207c
#
_entry.id   abc98f1bce09fd3efbcc45f9b87c207c
#
_cell.length_a   1.000
_cell.length_b   1.000
_cell.length_c   1.000
_cell.angle_alpha   90.00
_cell.angle_beta   90.00
_cell.angle_gamma   90.00
#
_symmetry.space_group_name_H-M   'P 1'
#
loop_
_entity.id
_entity.type
_entity.pdbx_description
1 polymer ?
#
loop_
_entity_poly.entity_id
_entity_poly.type
_entity_poly.pdbx_seq_one_letter_code
_entity_poly.pdbx_strand_id
1 'polypeptide(L)'
;MAVTKAILEKWMAAQKRHRLSDKHVQMARELGLNPDKLGKIDNHRHEPWKVPLPQFIEDIYFKRFKREQPETVRPLKQILKEMEFKKKLQKEKKEEQRKQRSHDMKRSLKAARFSDFAFLILTRRSILIFSWRVPVFIFSLFSTGFQKFFFISFGNPFPM
;
A
#
# COMPACT_ATOMS: atom_id res chain seq x y z
N MET A 1 4.83 14.89 -4.87
CA MET A 1 5.42 14.60 -3.54
C MET A 1 4.37 14.07 -2.58
N ALA A 2 4.66 13.00 -1.86
CA ALA A 2 3.74 12.51 -0.84
C ALA A 2 3.67 13.51 0.34
N VAL A 3 2.47 14.00 0.61
CA VAL A 3 2.25 14.95 1.71
C VAL A 3 2.10 14.17 3.00
N THR A 4 3.06 14.30 3.91
CA THR A 4 3.00 13.67 5.23
C THR A 4 2.25 14.55 6.23
N LYS A 5 1.68 13.93 7.29
CA LYS A 5 1.00 14.66 8.36
C LYS A 5 1.90 15.74 8.98
N ALA A 6 3.16 15.41 9.23
CA ALA A 6 4.15 16.35 9.79
C ALA A 6 4.35 17.58 8.91
N ILE A 7 4.36 17.42 7.58
CA ILE A 7 4.48 18.58 6.66
C ILE A 7 3.24 19.46 6.72
N LEU A 8 2.04 18.87 6.82
CA LEU A 8 0.80 19.63 6.96
C LEU A 8 0.74 20.41 8.26
N GLU A 9 1.20 19.83 9.37
CA GLU A 9 1.29 20.51 10.66
C GLU A 9 2.24 21.71 10.60
N LYS A 10 3.38 21.58 9.93
CA LYS A 10 4.30 22.69 9.67
C LYS A 10 3.65 23.81 8.84
N TRP A 11 2.88 23.45 7.81
CA TRP A 11 2.14 24.42 7.02
C TRP A 11 1.06 25.13 7.82
N MET A 12 0.34 24.44 8.71
CA MET A 12 -0.64 25.07 9.61
C MET A 12 0.02 26.03 10.59
N ALA A 13 1.20 25.68 11.12
CA ALA A 13 1.96 26.55 11.99
C ALA A 13 2.46 27.80 11.24
N ALA A 14 2.97 27.63 10.02
CA ALA A 14 3.40 28.71 9.14
C ALA A 14 2.23 29.63 8.75
N GLN A 15 1.07 29.06 8.41
CA GLN A 15 -0.14 29.81 8.10
C GLN A 15 -0.56 30.75 9.24
N LYS A 16 -0.55 30.24 10.48
CA LYS A 16 -0.86 31.07 11.67
C LYS A 16 0.19 32.13 11.91
N ARG A 17 1.48 31.78 11.79
CA ARG A 17 2.59 32.71 12.07
C ARG A 17 2.61 33.91 11.12
N HIS A 18 2.41 33.63 9.82
CA HIS A 18 2.50 34.64 8.76
C HIS A 18 1.14 35.14 8.28
N ARG A 19 0.04 34.76 8.96
CA ARG A 19 -1.35 35.17 8.63
C ARG A 19 -1.72 34.94 7.17
N LEU A 20 -1.28 33.78 6.62
CA LEU A 20 -1.53 33.41 5.23
C LEU A 20 -2.95 32.89 5.06
N SER A 21 -3.58 33.22 3.94
CA SER A 21 -4.85 32.61 3.54
C SER A 21 -4.63 31.17 3.00
N ASP A 22 -5.69 30.37 2.95
CA ASP A 22 -5.61 29.02 2.37
C ASP A 22 -5.15 29.05 0.89
N LYS A 23 -5.53 30.11 0.15
CA LYS A 23 -5.06 30.37 -1.21
C LYS A 23 -3.54 30.51 -1.25
N HIS A 24 -2.95 31.37 -0.42
CA HIS A 24 -1.50 31.60 -0.38
C HIS A 24 -0.73 30.34 0.03
N VAL A 25 -1.27 29.57 0.98
CA VAL A 25 -0.66 28.28 1.38
C VAL A 25 -0.69 27.28 0.22
N GLN A 26 -1.77 27.21 -0.52
CA GLN A 26 -1.86 26.33 -1.69
C GLN A 26 -0.86 26.74 -2.77
N MET A 27 -0.79 28.03 -3.10
CA MET A 27 0.21 28.58 -4.04
C MET A 27 1.63 28.26 -3.61
N ALA A 28 1.96 28.49 -2.33
CA ALA A 28 3.29 28.22 -1.79
C ALA A 28 3.67 26.75 -1.86
N ARG A 29 2.70 25.85 -1.68
CA ARG A 29 2.89 24.40 -1.84
C ARG A 29 3.12 24.00 -3.29
N GLU A 30 2.40 24.55 -4.23
CA GLU A 30 2.56 24.32 -5.67
C GLU A 30 3.90 24.87 -6.18
N LEU A 31 4.36 25.99 -5.65
CA LEU A 31 5.69 26.53 -5.89
C LEU A 31 6.81 25.67 -5.29
N GLY A 32 6.49 24.76 -4.37
CA GLY A 32 7.47 23.92 -3.67
C GLY A 32 8.23 24.67 -2.57
N LEU A 33 7.67 25.74 -2.02
CA LEU A 33 8.28 26.50 -0.93
C LEU A 33 8.33 25.64 0.36
N ASN A 34 9.34 25.89 1.19
CA ASN A 34 9.47 25.23 2.48
C ASN A 34 8.84 26.09 3.58
N PRO A 35 7.88 25.57 4.38
CA PRO A 35 7.22 26.32 5.45
C PRO A 35 8.21 26.83 6.51
N ASP A 36 9.30 26.10 6.78
CA ASP A 36 10.31 26.51 7.77
C ASP A 36 11.15 27.73 7.30
N LYS A 37 11.24 27.94 5.98
CA LYS A 37 12.01 29.03 5.39
C LYS A 37 11.20 30.32 5.13
N LEU A 38 9.88 30.29 5.28
CA LEU A 38 9.02 31.44 5.02
C LEU A 38 9.35 32.64 5.91
N GLY A 39 9.80 32.41 7.15
CA GLY A 39 10.24 33.47 8.04
C GLY A 39 11.45 34.29 7.55
N LYS A 40 12.32 33.70 6.70
CA LYS A 40 13.43 34.42 6.09
C LYS A 40 12.97 35.33 4.95
N ILE A 41 11.87 34.96 4.30
CA ILE A 41 11.28 35.73 3.21
C ILE A 41 10.41 36.85 3.78
N ASP A 42 9.69 36.60 4.87
CA ASP A 42 8.82 37.52 5.57
C ASP A 42 9.61 38.51 6.48
N ASN A 43 10.55 39.20 5.90
CA ASN A 43 11.41 40.17 6.62
C ASN A 43 11.14 41.62 6.24
N HIS A 44 9.96 41.92 5.71
CA HIS A 44 9.59 43.27 5.25
C HIS A 44 9.62 44.33 6.34
N ARG A 45 9.54 43.95 7.63
CA ARG A 45 9.62 44.88 8.75
C ARG A 45 11.03 45.45 8.99
N HIS A 46 12.06 44.63 8.70
CA HIS A 46 13.45 45.07 8.83
C HIS A 46 14.00 45.57 7.49
N GLU A 47 13.43 45.15 6.39
CA GLU A 47 13.85 45.46 5.04
C GLU A 47 12.67 46.06 4.25
N PRO A 48 12.47 47.40 4.30
CA PRO A 48 11.28 48.06 3.70
C PRO A 48 11.17 47.88 2.18
N TRP A 49 12.27 47.51 1.50
CA TRP A 49 12.25 47.21 0.06
C TRP A 49 11.68 45.83 -0.26
N LYS A 50 11.52 44.97 0.74
CA LYS A 50 10.91 43.63 0.54
C LYS A 50 9.39 43.72 0.57
N VAL A 51 8.79 43.06 -0.39
CA VAL A 51 7.34 42.94 -0.49
C VAL A 51 6.82 42.04 0.62
N PRO A 52 5.65 42.29 1.21
CA PRO A 52 5.01 41.36 2.16
C PRO A 52 4.87 39.94 1.60
N LEU A 53 5.01 38.96 2.48
CA LEU A 53 5.02 37.53 2.08
C LEU A 53 3.83 37.09 1.19
N PRO A 54 2.57 37.52 1.46
CA PRO A 54 1.44 37.15 0.61
C PRO A 54 1.61 37.64 -0.84
N GLN A 55 2.00 38.90 -1.04
CA GLN A 55 2.23 39.48 -2.36
C GLN A 55 3.40 38.81 -3.07
N PHE A 56 4.48 38.56 -2.34
CA PHE A 56 5.64 37.82 -2.89
C PHE A 56 5.26 36.46 -3.44
N ILE A 57 4.39 35.70 -2.72
CA ILE A 57 3.91 34.40 -3.17
C ILE A 57 3.07 34.56 -4.44
N GLU A 58 2.18 35.56 -4.51
CA GLU A 58 1.35 35.83 -5.69
C GLU A 58 2.19 36.19 -6.89
N ASP A 59 3.18 37.08 -6.74
CA ASP A 59 4.09 37.49 -7.82
C ASP A 59 4.87 36.32 -8.40
N ILE A 60 5.46 35.48 -7.54
CA ILE A 60 6.21 34.29 -8.00
C ILE A 60 5.27 33.26 -8.64
N TYR A 61 4.10 33.10 -8.08
CA TYR A 61 3.11 32.17 -8.63
C TYR A 61 2.70 32.60 -10.04
N PHE A 62 2.40 33.88 -10.22
CA PHE A 62 2.08 34.45 -11.53
C PHE A 62 3.26 34.33 -12.52
N LYS A 63 4.48 34.61 -12.07
CA LYS A 63 5.67 34.47 -12.94
C LYS A 63 5.86 33.05 -13.43
N ARG A 64 5.61 32.06 -12.58
CA ARG A 64 5.85 30.65 -12.89
C ARG A 64 4.71 29.99 -13.68
N PHE A 65 3.48 30.23 -13.26
CA PHE A 65 2.30 29.54 -13.79
C PHE A 65 1.45 30.39 -14.73
N LYS A 66 1.71 31.68 -14.80
CA LYS A 66 0.90 32.67 -15.57
C LYS A 66 -0.59 32.68 -15.16
N ARG A 67 -0.87 32.33 -13.92
CA ARG A 67 -2.20 32.29 -13.31
C ARG A 67 -2.20 33.08 -12.02
N GLU A 68 -3.29 33.78 -11.75
CA GLU A 68 -3.45 34.53 -10.51
C GLU A 68 -3.92 33.69 -9.33
N GLN A 69 -4.52 32.54 -9.63
CA GLN A 69 -5.08 31.67 -8.59
C GLN A 69 -4.86 30.20 -8.91
N PRO A 70 -4.71 29.34 -7.85
CA PRO A 70 -4.66 27.92 -8.03
C PRO A 70 -6.04 27.35 -8.42
N GLU A 71 -6.07 26.27 -9.21
CA GLU A 71 -7.31 25.65 -9.66
C GLU A 71 -8.16 25.11 -8.52
N THR A 72 -7.52 24.60 -7.49
CA THR A 72 -8.20 24.00 -6.33
C THR A 72 -7.61 24.52 -5.04
N VAL A 73 -8.41 25.23 -4.27
CA VAL A 73 -8.02 25.68 -2.92
C VAL A 73 -8.66 24.74 -1.91
N ARG A 74 -7.85 23.94 -1.23
CA ARG A 74 -8.31 23.05 -0.16
C ARG A 74 -7.77 23.52 1.19
N PRO A 75 -8.61 23.77 2.18
CA PRO A 75 -8.15 24.13 3.51
C PRO A 75 -7.35 22.97 4.13
N LEU A 76 -6.22 23.31 4.75
CA LEU A 76 -5.30 22.32 5.34
C LEU A 76 -5.98 21.38 6.34
N LYS A 77 -6.95 21.90 7.09
CA LYS A 77 -7.74 21.11 8.05
C LYS A 77 -8.54 20.00 7.39
N GLN A 78 -9.09 20.24 6.20
CA GLN A 78 -9.83 19.19 5.46
C GLN A 78 -8.89 18.10 4.96
N ILE A 79 -7.75 18.48 4.40
CA ILE A 79 -6.74 17.54 3.92
C ILE A 79 -6.29 16.63 5.07
N LEU A 80 -6.09 17.18 6.25
CA LEU A 80 -5.67 16.41 7.42
C LEU A 80 -6.75 15.43 7.87
N LYS A 81 -8.02 15.86 7.94
CA LYS A 81 -9.15 14.97 8.25
C LYS A 81 -9.29 13.83 7.24
N GLU A 82 -9.17 14.13 5.94
CA GLU A 82 -9.23 13.11 4.90
C GLU A 82 -8.10 12.08 5.04
N MET A 83 -6.88 12.51 5.35
CA MET A 83 -5.76 11.62 5.58
C MET A 83 -5.97 10.71 6.79
N GLU A 84 -6.49 11.26 7.89
CA GLU A 84 -6.81 10.48 9.09
C GLU A 84 -7.93 9.47 8.82
N PHE A 85 -8.96 9.87 8.11
CA PHE A 85 -10.04 8.98 7.70
C PHE A 85 -9.54 7.84 6.80
N LYS A 86 -8.75 8.16 5.77
CA LYS A 86 -8.14 7.15 4.90
C LYS A 86 -7.26 6.17 5.68
N LYS A 87 -6.48 6.68 6.65
CA LYS A 87 -5.63 5.85 7.49
C LYS A 87 -6.45 4.90 8.39
N LYS A 88 -7.55 5.38 8.96
CA LYS A 88 -8.48 4.55 9.76
C LYS A 88 -9.08 3.45 8.89
N LEU A 89 -9.62 3.80 7.73
CA LEU A 89 -10.21 2.84 6.80
C LEU A 89 -9.21 1.77 6.33
N GLN A 90 -7.96 2.16 6.07
CA GLN A 90 -6.91 1.20 5.71
C GLN A 90 -6.58 0.25 6.87
N LYS A 91 -6.59 0.76 8.11
CA LYS A 91 -6.35 -0.05 9.30
C LYS A 91 -7.47 -1.08 9.49
N GLU A 92 -8.71 -0.65 9.39
CA GLU A 92 -9.89 -1.52 9.48
C GLU A 92 -9.86 -2.63 8.42
N LYS A 93 -9.61 -2.26 7.14
CA LYS A 93 -9.46 -3.25 6.07
C LYS A 93 -8.35 -4.27 6.32
N LYS A 94 -7.21 -3.83 6.87
CA LYS A 94 -6.11 -4.74 7.22
C LYS A 94 -6.49 -5.68 8.36
N GLU A 95 -7.20 -5.21 9.37
CA GLU A 95 -7.66 -6.03 10.48
C GLU A 95 -8.69 -7.07 10.01
N GLU A 96 -9.60 -6.66 9.15
CA GLU A 96 -10.59 -7.55 8.56
C GLU A 96 -9.94 -8.64 7.69
N GLN A 97 -8.98 -8.27 6.84
CA GLN A 97 -8.19 -9.23 6.09
C GLN A 97 -7.39 -10.20 6.99
N ARG A 98 -6.86 -9.72 8.10
CA ARG A 98 -6.17 -10.58 9.08
C ARG A 98 -7.12 -11.59 9.71
N LYS A 99 -8.32 -11.15 10.11
CA LYS A 99 -9.36 -12.03 10.66
C LYS A 99 -9.79 -13.07 9.64
N GLN A 100 -9.98 -12.67 8.40
CA GLN A 100 -10.36 -13.55 7.31
C GLN A 100 -9.29 -14.61 7.03
N ARG A 101 -8.03 -14.20 6.89
CA ARG A 101 -6.90 -15.14 6.73
C ARG A 101 -6.79 -16.15 7.88
N SER A 102 -6.97 -15.68 9.13
CA SER A 102 -6.92 -16.57 10.29
C SER A 102 -8.07 -17.58 10.30
N HIS A 103 -9.25 -17.17 9.84
CA HIS A 103 -10.41 -18.04 9.70
C HIS A 103 -10.22 -19.07 8.59
N ASP A 104 -9.70 -18.65 7.44
CA ASP A 104 -9.42 -19.54 6.32
C ASP A 104 -8.32 -20.55 6.66
N MET A 105 -7.28 -20.11 7.36
CA MET A 105 -6.23 -20.99 7.87
C MET A 105 -6.80 -22.05 8.83
N LYS A 106 -7.70 -21.66 9.74
CA LYS A 106 -8.36 -22.61 10.65
C LYS A 106 -9.25 -23.59 9.88
N ARG A 107 -9.92 -23.15 8.82
CA ARG A 107 -10.72 -24.02 7.95
C ARG A 107 -9.85 -25.05 7.22
N SER A 108 -8.74 -24.60 6.63
CA SER A 108 -7.82 -25.49 5.92
C SER A 108 -7.18 -26.52 6.85
N LEU A 109 -6.80 -26.13 8.07
CA LEU A 109 -6.28 -27.05 9.09
C LEU A 109 -7.32 -28.09 9.52
N LYS A 110 -8.60 -27.70 9.67
CA LYS A 110 -9.68 -28.65 9.96
C LYS A 110 -9.88 -29.64 8.80
N ALA A 111 -9.87 -29.15 7.56
CA ALA A 111 -10.01 -30.00 6.38
C ALA A 111 -8.85 -30.99 6.24
N ALA A 112 -7.61 -30.55 6.46
CA ALA A 112 -6.44 -31.42 6.44
C ALA A 112 -6.52 -32.53 7.51
N ARG A 113 -6.90 -32.20 8.74
CA ARG A 113 -7.11 -33.20 9.81
C ARG A 113 -8.17 -34.25 9.45
N PHE A 114 -9.23 -33.84 8.75
CA PHE A 114 -10.27 -34.75 8.33
C PHE A 114 -9.82 -35.69 7.20
N SER A 115 -8.98 -35.17 6.30
CA SER A 115 -8.37 -35.95 5.22
C SER A 115 -7.43 -37.01 5.78
N ASP A 116 -6.58 -36.67 6.74
CA ASP A 116 -5.63 -37.61 7.37
C ASP A 116 -6.37 -38.72 8.13
N PHE A 117 -7.47 -38.39 8.81
CA PHE A 117 -8.29 -39.36 9.52
C PHE A 117 -9.01 -40.32 8.57
N ALA A 118 -9.53 -39.82 7.44
CA ALA A 118 -10.17 -40.65 6.42
C ALA A 118 -9.15 -41.59 5.74
N PHE A 119 -7.93 -41.12 5.49
CA PHE A 119 -6.86 -41.93 4.93
C PHE A 119 -6.44 -43.06 5.90
N LEU A 120 -6.39 -42.76 7.19
CA LEU A 120 -6.04 -43.75 8.22
C LEU A 120 -7.10 -44.86 8.38
N ILE A 121 -8.38 -44.54 8.19
CA ILE A 121 -9.46 -45.51 8.22
C ILE A 121 -9.44 -46.39 6.99
N LEU A 122 -9.16 -45.81 5.82
CA LEU A 122 -9.08 -46.57 4.56
C LEU A 122 -7.91 -47.55 4.55
N THR A 123 -6.75 -47.14 5.06
CA THR A 123 -5.57 -48.04 5.12
C THR A 123 -5.74 -49.18 6.15
N ARG A 124 -6.42 -48.91 7.28
CA ARG A 124 -6.73 -49.98 8.25
C ARG A 124 -7.71 -51.03 7.71
N ARG A 125 -8.65 -50.64 6.86
CA ARG A 125 -9.60 -51.57 6.27
C ARG A 125 -8.96 -52.46 5.17
N SER A 126 -7.95 -51.96 4.47
CA SER A 126 -7.25 -52.70 3.44
C SER A 126 -6.29 -53.77 4.00
N ILE A 127 -5.78 -53.60 5.21
CA ILE A 127 -4.88 -54.54 5.85
C ILE A 127 -5.63 -55.79 6.38
N LEU A 128 -6.92 -55.69 6.69
CA LEU A 128 -7.70 -56.83 7.18
C LEU A 128 -8.25 -57.73 6.08
N ILE A 129 -8.23 -57.32 4.84
CA ILE A 129 -8.72 -58.16 3.70
C ILE A 129 -7.60 -58.96 3.05
N PHE A 130 -6.31 -58.63 3.34
CA PHE A 130 -5.17 -59.33 2.68
C PHE A 130 -4.53 -60.43 3.50
N SER A 131 -5.18 -60.86 4.62
CA SER A 131 -4.63 -61.96 5.47
C SER A 131 -5.29 -63.31 5.23
N TRP A 132 -5.88 -63.55 4.08
CA TRP A 132 -6.31 -64.93 3.77
C TRP A 132 -6.12 -65.26 2.30
N ARG A 133 -5.12 -66.07 2.07
CA ARG A 133 -4.87 -66.92 0.91
C ARG A 133 -3.72 -66.54 -0.02
N VAL A 134 -2.56 -67.07 0.32
CA VAL A 134 -1.48 -67.41 -0.61
C VAL A 134 -1.91 -68.71 -1.31
N PRO A 135 -1.54 -69.00 -2.57
CA PRO A 135 -0.14 -69.33 -2.88
C PRO A 135 0.39 -68.89 -4.24
N VAL A 136 1.71 -68.61 -4.25
CA VAL A 136 2.72 -69.07 -5.24
C VAL A 136 2.32 -69.16 -6.73
N PHE A 137 2.91 -68.31 -7.55
CA PHE A 137 3.67 -68.80 -8.73
C PHE A 137 4.18 -67.66 -9.62
N ILE A 138 5.50 -67.69 -9.86
CA ILE A 138 6.20 -67.35 -11.11
C ILE A 138 6.40 -65.83 -11.36
N PHE A 139 7.59 -65.32 -11.11
CA PHE A 139 8.77 -65.19 -11.98
C PHE A 139 8.47 -64.70 -13.39
N SER A 140 8.99 -63.63 -13.76
CA SER A 140 9.69 -63.35 -15.02
C SER A 140 9.47 -61.95 -15.58
N LEU A 141 10.58 -61.26 -15.66
CA LEU A 141 11.02 -60.40 -16.77
C LEU A 141 10.12 -59.28 -17.32
N PHE A 142 10.59 -58.12 -17.26
CA PHE A 142 11.07 -57.30 -18.40
C PHE A 142 11.22 -55.85 -17.93
N SER A 143 12.35 -55.40 -17.78
CA SER A 143 13.24 -54.51 -18.55
C SER A 143 12.55 -53.46 -19.41
N THR A 144 13.13 -52.30 -19.31
CA THR A 144 13.11 -51.15 -20.22
C THR A 144 12.01 -50.08 -20.00
N GLY A 145 12.37 -48.98 -19.42
CA GLY A 145 12.72 -47.77 -20.15
C GLY A 145 11.52 -46.97 -20.66
N PHE A 146 11.17 -45.92 -19.97
CA PHE A 146 10.89 -44.71 -20.72
C PHE A 146 10.85 -43.48 -19.78
N GLN A 147 11.94 -42.79 -19.80
CA GLN A 147 12.08 -41.43 -19.26
C GLN A 147 11.39 -40.47 -20.23
N LYS A 148 10.37 -39.74 -19.80
CA LYS A 148 9.93 -38.55 -20.51
C LYS A 148 9.86 -37.37 -19.56
N PHE A 149 10.85 -36.56 -19.73
CA PHE A 149 10.91 -35.14 -19.35
C PHE A 149 9.66 -34.41 -19.83
N PHE A 150 8.99 -33.75 -18.92
CA PHE A 150 8.07 -32.67 -19.30
C PHE A 150 8.59 -31.34 -18.74
N PHE A 151 9.33 -30.69 -19.63
CA PHE A 151 9.80 -29.33 -19.45
C PHE A 151 8.64 -28.40 -19.86
N ILE A 152 7.97 -27.75 -18.93
CA ILE A 152 7.04 -26.69 -19.26
C ILE A 152 7.77 -25.37 -19.07
N SER A 153 8.17 -24.81 -20.21
CA SER A 153 8.65 -23.46 -20.39
C SER A 153 7.51 -22.46 -20.14
N PHE A 154 7.64 -21.63 -19.12
CA PHE A 154 6.82 -20.44 -18.96
C PHE A 154 7.50 -19.29 -19.69
N GLY A 155 6.99 -19.00 -20.87
CA GLY A 155 7.32 -17.79 -21.62
C GLY A 155 6.49 -16.61 -21.11
N ASN A 156 7.17 -15.57 -20.70
CA ASN A 156 6.61 -14.24 -20.47
C ASN A 156 6.60 -13.49 -21.81
N PRO A 157 5.53 -12.83 -22.19
CA PRO A 157 5.60 -11.73 -23.14
C PRO A 157 5.34 -10.40 -22.47
N PHE A 158 6.33 -9.52 -22.45
CA PHE A 158 6.14 -8.09 -22.35
C PHE A 158 5.74 -7.54 -23.73
N PRO A 159 4.76 -6.62 -23.84
CA PRO A 159 4.66 -5.72 -24.97
C PRO A 159 5.22 -4.33 -24.63
N MET A 160 5.78 -3.77 -25.63
CA MET A 160 6.27 -2.39 -25.74
C MET A 160 5.18 -1.34 -25.45
#